data_8b836ebee786169b2ef6bc36698e9da3
#
_entry.id   8b836ebee786169b2ef6bc36698e9da3
#
_cell.length_a   1.000
_cell.length_b   1.000
_cell.length_c   1.000
_cell.angle_alpha   90.00
_cell.angle_beta   90.00
_cell.angle_gamma   90.00
#
_symmetry.space_group_name_H-M   'P 1'
#
loop_
_entity.id
_entity.type
_entity.pdbx_description
1 polymer ?
#
loop_
_entity_poly.entity_id
_entity_poly.type
_entity_poly.pdbx_seq_one_letter_code
_entity_poly.pdbx_strand_id
1 'polypeptide(L)'
;FVGDVLEFFDNKLDLDPCCNDIENPNVPAKKLFDEKMNGLAQDWVADSVFMNHPYSNSKEWIPYAVSQYELGHAKELVLLIKMDVSTKWWNSLSKYPFLAINRRLKFGDGRGAAPFQSAIVYLGDRLGKFRRIFGKYGTLYMPVIEVAQ
;
A
#
# COMPACT_ATOMS: atom_id res chain seq x y z
N PHE A 1 8.51 -7.91 7.27
CA PHE A 1 7.70 -6.85 6.67
C PHE A 1 6.26 -6.82 7.22
N VAL A 2 5.57 -7.98 7.25
CA VAL A 2 4.20 -8.05 7.78
C VAL A 2 4.14 -7.55 9.22
N GLY A 3 5.10 -7.92 10.05
CA GLY A 3 5.16 -7.44 11.43
C GLY A 3 5.25 -5.92 11.54
N ASP A 4 5.95 -5.28 10.60
CA ASP A 4 6.04 -3.81 10.56
C ASP A 4 4.72 -3.16 10.15
N VAL A 5 3.99 -3.78 9.23
CA VAL A 5 2.65 -3.31 8.85
C VAL A 5 1.72 -3.36 10.07
N LEU A 6 1.72 -4.48 10.78
CA LEU A 6 0.89 -4.65 11.97
C LEU A 6 1.29 -3.67 13.08
N GLU A 7 2.58 -3.44 13.28
CA GLU A 7 3.07 -2.45 14.25
C GLU A 7 2.61 -1.04 13.87
N PHE A 8 2.70 -0.69 12.59
CA PHE A 8 2.28 0.63 12.13
C PHE A 8 0.80 0.90 12.44
N PHE A 9 -0.05 -0.10 12.28
CA PHE A 9 -1.49 0.01 12.54
C PHE A 9 -1.88 -0.43 13.96
N ASP A 10 -0.93 -0.61 14.87
CA ASP A 10 -1.17 -1.00 16.28
C ASP A 10 -1.99 -2.30 16.40
N ASN A 11 -1.76 -3.25 15.51
CA ASN A 11 -2.51 -4.51 15.40
C ASN A 11 -4.02 -4.32 15.20
N LYS A 12 -4.41 -3.18 14.60
CA LYS A 12 -5.80 -2.80 14.35
C LYS A 12 -6.06 -2.47 12.89
N LEU A 13 -5.41 -3.19 11.97
CA LEU A 13 -5.66 -3.01 10.55
C LEU A 13 -7.11 -3.35 10.23
N ASP A 14 -7.83 -2.42 9.61
CA ASP A 14 -9.25 -2.59 9.30
C ASP A 14 -9.50 -3.40 8.04
N LEU A 15 -8.73 -3.16 6.99
CA LEU A 15 -9.03 -3.72 5.67
C LEU A 15 -7.78 -4.12 4.90
N ASP A 16 -7.80 -5.33 4.36
CA ASP A 16 -6.98 -5.76 3.24
C ASP A 16 -7.89 -6.01 2.04
N PRO A 17 -7.92 -5.10 1.05
CA PRO A 17 -8.85 -5.20 -0.09
C PRO A 17 -8.41 -6.20 -1.15
N CYS A 18 -7.22 -6.79 -0.99
CA CYS A 18 -6.63 -7.71 -1.95
C CYS A 18 -6.02 -8.92 -1.22
N CYS A 19 -6.83 -9.55 -0.38
CA CYS A 19 -6.42 -10.66 0.46
C CYS A 19 -6.17 -11.92 -0.40
N ASN A 20 -5.09 -12.63 -0.07
CA ASN A 20 -4.76 -13.89 -0.74
C ASN A 20 -5.71 -15.03 -0.36
N ASP A 21 -6.05 -15.13 0.91
CA ASP A 21 -6.86 -16.21 1.47
C ASP A 21 -7.53 -15.73 2.76
N ILE A 22 -8.86 -15.72 2.79
CA ILE A 22 -9.62 -15.24 3.95
C ILE A 22 -9.34 -16.10 5.18
N GLU A 23 -9.20 -17.41 5.00
CA GLU A 23 -8.98 -18.32 6.13
C GLU A 23 -7.56 -18.26 6.67
N ASN A 24 -6.59 -17.90 5.81
CA ASN A 24 -5.18 -17.81 6.19
C ASN A 24 -4.52 -16.60 5.53
N PRO A 25 -4.91 -15.38 5.93
CA PRO A 25 -4.40 -14.16 5.29
C PRO A 25 -2.92 -13.93 5.60
N ASN A 26 -2.17 -13.42 4.62
CA ASN A 26 -0.79 -13.00 4.84
C ASN A 26 -0.70 -11.83 5.82
N VAL A 27 -1.68 -10.94 5.78
CA VAL A 27 -1.79 -9.80 6.69
C VAL A 27 -3.15 -9.83 7.36
N PRO A 28 -3.22 -10.07 8.69
CA PRO A 28 -4.50 -10.07 9.40
C PRO A 28 -5.15 -8.68 9.40
N ALA A 29 -6.44 -8.64 9.10
CA ALA A 29 -7.25 -7.43 9.15
C ALA A 29 -8.67 -7.77 9.59
N LYS A 30 -9.40 -6.76 10.09
CA LYS A 30 -10.81 -6.96 10.50
C LYS A 30 -11.68 -7.36 9.32
N LYS A 31 -11.42 -6.80 8.14
CA LYS A 31 -12.17 -7.06 6.92
C LYS A 31 -11.20 -7.46 5.81
N LEU A 32 -11.56 -8.50 5.09
CA LEU A 32 -10.73 -9.06 4.02
C LEU A 32 -11.58 -9.22 2.77
N PHE A 33 -11.13 -8.66 1.64
CA PHE A 33 -11.73 -8.91 0.35
C PHE A 33 -10.82 -9.83 -0.45
N ASP A 34 -11.30 -11.03 -0.76
CA ASP A 34 -10.59 -11.96 -1.61
C ASP A 34 -10.91 -11.73 -3.10
N GLU A 35 -10.36 -12.57 -3.97
CA GLU A 35 -10.58 -12.47 -5.41
C GLU A 35 -12.07 -12.58 -5.77
N LYS A 36 -12.83 -13.45 -5.07
CA LYS A 36 -14.26 -13.65 -5.34
C LYS A 36 -15.09 -12.42 -4.99
N MET A 37 -14.73 -11.74 -3.89
CA MET A 37 -15.40 -10.50 -3.50
C MET A 37 -15.03 -9.34 -4.40
N ASN A 38 -13.86 -9.39 -4.99
CA ASN A 38 -13.31 -8.37 -5.88
C ASN A 38 -13.25 -6.98 -5.20
N GLY A 39 -12.10 -6.67 -4.61
CA GLY A 39 -11.90 -5.39 -3.93
C GLY A 39 -12.14 -4.18 -4.81
N LEU A 40 -11.96 -4.30 -6.13
CA LEU A 40 -12.24 -3.20 -7.07
C LEU A 40 -13.74 -2.92 -7.25
N ALA A 41 -14.59 -3.84 -6.83
CA ALA A 41 -16.04 -3.66 -6.86
C ALA A 41 -16.63 -3.24 -5.49
N GLN A 42 -15.76 -2.99 -4.51
CA GLN A 42 -16.17 -2.67 -3.14
C GLN A 42 -15.76 -1.23 -2.79
N ASP A 43 -16.51 -0.58 -1.90
CA ASP A 43 -16.06 0.63 -1.25
C ASP A 43 -15.13 0.25 -0.08
N TRP A 44 -14.02 0.98 0.05
CA TRP A 44 -13.05 0.71 1.12
C TRP A 44 -13.31 1.63 2.32
N VAL A 45 -14.47 1.48 2.94
CA VAL A 45 -14.81 2.28 4.12
C VAL A 45 -14.08 1.69 5.32
N ALA A 46 -12.96 2.30 5.69
CA ALA A 46 -12.06 1.80 6.72
C ALA A 46 -11.18 2.92 7.28
N ASP A 47 -10.80 2.79 8.56
CA ASP A 47 -9.83 3.71 9.14
C ASP A 47 -8.41 3.43 8.65
N SER A 48 -8.10 2.17 8.34
CA SER A 48 -6.78 1.76 7.87
C SER A 48 -6.86 0.67 6.82
N VAL A 49 -6.01 0.79 5.80
CA VAL A 49 -5.95 -0.14 4.66
C VAL A 49 -4.50 -0.49 4.37
N PHE A 50 -4.22 -1.76 4.18
CA PHE A 50 -2.97 -2.22 3.60
C PHE A 50 -3.27 -2.96 2.31
N MET A 51 -2.65 -2.54 1.20
CA MET A 51 -2.85 -3.16 -0.11
C MET A 51 -1.53 -3.68 -0.69
N ASN A 52 -1.55 -4.96 -1.07
CA ASN A 52 -0.53 -5.60 -1.89
C ASN A 52 -1.24 -6.31 -3.03
N HIS A 53 -1.49 -5.58 -4.12
CA HIS A 53 -2.34 -6.01 -5.23
C HIS A 53 -1.58 -6.90 -6.23
N PRO A 54 -2.31 -7.62 -7.12
CA PRO A 54 -1.68 -8.32 -8.24
C PRO A 54 -1.01 -7.31 -9.19
N TYR A 55 0.29 -7.46 -9.41
CA TYR A 55 1.08 -6.46 -10.14
C TYR A 55 0.68 -6.28 -11.60
N SER A 56 0.07 -7.28 -12.19
CA SER A 56 -0.46 -7.19 -13.56
C SER A 56 -1.61 -6.20 -13.70
N ASN A 57 -2.27 -5.82 -12.61
CA ASN A 57 -3.43 -4.93 -12.59
C ASN A 57 -3.18 -3.61 -11.87
N SER A 58 -1.94 -3.15 -11.80
CA SER A 58 -1.60 -1.88 -11.14
C SER A 58 -2.39 -0.70 -11.68
N LYS A 59 -2.64 -0.66 -12.99
CA LYS A 59 -3.41 0.42 -13.63
C LYS A 59 -4.84 0.55 -13.12
N GLU A 60 -5.40 -0.52 -12.55
CA GLU A 60 -6.75 -0.52 -11.98
C GLU A 60 -6.70 -0.32 -10.45
N TRP A 61 -5.85 -1.07 -9.76
CA TRP A 61 -5.78 -1.07 -8.31
C TRP A 61 -5.26 0.23 -7.72
N ILE A 62 -4.21 0.81 -8.31
CA ILE A 62 -3.57 2.00 -7.72
C ILE A 62 -4.45 3.25 -7.85
N PRO A 63 -4.99 3.59 -9.02
CA PRO A 63 -5.92 4.72 -9.08
C PRO A 63 -7.17 4.52 -8.24
N TYR A 64 -7.65 3.27 -8.12
CA TYR A 64 -8.80 2.99 -7.26
C TYR A 64 -8.48 3.23 -5.78
N ALA A 65 -7.32 2.77 -5.31
CA ALA A 65 -6.88 3.03 -3.94
C ALA A 65 -6.80 4.53 -3.65
N VAL A 66 -6.21 5.29 -4.54
CA VAL A 66 -6.11 6.75 -4.41
C VAL A 66 -7.51 7.39 -4.36
N SER A 67 -8.44 6.94 -5.22
CA SER A 67 -9.80 7.45 -5.22
C SER A 67 -10.52 7.17 -3.90
N GLN A 68 -10.34 6.00 -3.32
CA GLN A 68 -10.94 5.64 -2.04
C GLN A 68 -10.42 6.53 -0.90
N TYR A 69 -9.15 6.90 -0.96
CA TYR A 69 -8.58 7.84 0.00
C TYR A 69 -9.12 9.26 -0.23
N GLU A 70 -9.11 9.74 -1.47
CA GLU A 70 -9.53 11.11 -1.78
C GLU A 70 -11.04 11.34 -1.55
N LEU A 71 -11.86 10.29 -1.71
CA LEU A 71 -13.29 10.33 -1.38
C LEU A 71 -13.55 10.30 0.13
N GLY A 72 -12.53 10.03 0.95
CA GLY A 72 -12.68 9.94 2.40
C GLY A 72 -13.19 8.61 2.91
N HIS A 73 -13.31 7.59 2.06
CA HIS A 73 -13.71 6.25 2.48
C HIS A 73 -12.61 5.58 3.30
N ALA A 74 -11.42 5.46 2.72
CA ALA A 74 -10.23 4.95 3.40
C ALA A 74 -9.45 6.13 3.99
N LYS A 75 -9.24 6.13 5.30
CA LYS A 75 -8.63 7.28 5.97
C LYS A 75 -7.11 7.24 6.00
N GLU A 76 -6.54 6.04 5.91
CA GLU A 76 -5.09 5.86 5.90
C GLU A 76 -4.75 4.60 5.13
N LEU A 77 -3.80 4.70 4.20
CA LEU A 77 -3.39 3.56 3.38
C LEU A 77 -1.87 3.42 3.36
N VAL A 78 -1.44 2.17 3.44
CA VAL A 78 -0.08 1.76 3.11
C VAL A 78 -0.17 0.80 1.92
N LEU A 79 0.52 1.15 0.84
CA LEU A 79 0.50 0.38 -0.40
C LEU A 79 1.88 -0.20 -0.68
N LEU A 80 1.96 -1.51 -0.83
CA LEU A 80 3.18 -2.17 -1.31
C LEU A 80 3.01 -2.45 -2.80
N ILE A 81 3.82 -1.80 -3.64
CA ILE A 81 3.63 -1.80 -5.07
C ILE A 81 4.94 -2.01 -5.83
N LYS A 82 4.83 -2.39 -7.10
CA LYS A 82 5.95 -2.33 -8.03
C LYS A 82 6.30 -0.87 -8.31
N MET A 83 7.59 -0.53 -8.25
CA MET A 83 8.06 0.81 -8.57
C MET A 83 8.27 0.93 -10.08
N ASP A 84 7.36 1.61 -10.76
CA ASP A 84 7.41 1.81 -12.21
C ASP A 84 6.99 3.24 -12.56
N VAL A 85 7.95 4.15 -12.46
CA VAL A 85 7.73 5.59 -12.57
C VAL A 85 7.34 6.05 -13.98
N SER A 86 7.52 5.19 -14.98
CA SER A 86 7.21 5.54 -16.38
C SER A 86 5.73 5.33 -16.75
N THR A 87 4.94 4.76 -15.84
CA THR A 87 3.54 4.43 -16.10
C THR A 87 2.59 5.57 -15.74
N LYS A 88 1.44 5.61 -16.41
CA LYS A 88 0.39 6.60 -16.08
C LYS A 88 -0.19 6.39 -14.69
N TRP A 89 -0.32 5.14 -14.26
CA TRP A 89 -0.87 4.86 -12.94
C TRP A 89 0.08 5.32 -11.82
N TRP A 90 1.39 5.38 -12.06
CA TRP A 90 2.32 5.94 -11.09
C TRP A 90 2.05 7.43 -10.84
N ASN A 91 1.63 8.16 -11.87
CA ASN A 91 1.33 9.59 -11.74
C ASN A 91 0.18 9.87 -10.75
N SER A 92 -0.73 8.92 -10.55
CA SER A 92 -1.80 9.08 -9.55
C SER A 92 -1.26 9.18 -8.12
N LEU A 93 -0.02 8.76 -7.91
CA LEU A 93 0.66 8.78 -6.62
C LEU A 93 1.51 10.03 -6.39
N SER A 94 1.52 10.98 -7.33
CA SER A 94 2.45 12.13 -7.33
C SER A 94 2.33 13.05 -6.12
N LYS A 95 1.19 13.03 -5.43
CA LYS A 95 0.94 13.85 -4.24
C LYS A 95 1.42 13.20 -2.94
N TYR A 96 1.84 11.95 -2.98
CA TYR A 96 2.05 11.16 -1.78
C TYR A 96 3.50 10.73 -1.63
N PRO A 97 4.01 10.66 -0.39
CA PRO A 97 5.35 10.16 -0.14
C PRO A 97 5.43 8.66 -0.43
N PHE A 98 6.59 8.24 -0.88
CA PHE A 98 6.87 6.82 -1.05
C PHE A 98 8.29 6.49 -0.63
N LEU A 99 8.47 5.27 -0.18
CA LEU A 99 9.76 4.73 0.19
C LEU A 99 10.22 3.76 -0.90
N ALA A 100 11.31 4.11 -1.57
CA ALA A 100 11.93 3.22 -2.55
C ALA A 100 12.73 2.17 -1.80
N ILE A 101 12.32 0.91 -1.93
CA ILE A 101 12.95 -0.20 -1.21
C ILE A 101 14.29 -0.52 -1.88
N ASN A 102 15.36 -0.53 -1.08
CA ASN A 102 16.74 -0.70 -1.59
C ASN A 102 17.18 -2.17 -1.71
N ARG A 103 16.24 -3.11 -1.60
CA ARG A 103 16.46 -4.54 -1.70
C ARG A 103 15.26 -5.23 -2.31
N ARG A 104 15.42 -6.48 -2.74
CA ARG A 104 14.30 -7.29 -3.17
C ARG A 104 13.64 -7.90 -1.95
N LEU A 105 12.34 -7.65 -1.76
CA LEU A 105 11.58 -8.26 -0.67
C LEU A 105 11.40 -9.75 -0.91
N LYS A 106 11.53 -10.52 0.18
CA LYS A 106 11.19 -11.95 0.18
C LYS A 106 9.82 -12.12 0.78
N PHE A 107 9.00 -12.91 0.12
CA PHE A 107 7.67 -13.27 0.63
C PHE A 107 7.73 -14.64 1.31
N GLY A 108 6.87 -14.84 2.32
CA GLY A 108 6.90 -16.04 3.16
C GLY A 108 6.44 -17.33 2.48
N ASP A 109 6.13 -17.32 1.19
CA ASP A 109 5.68 -18.46 0.42
C ASP A 109 6.82 -19.30 -0.21
N GLY A 110 8.06 -18.93 0.05
CA GLY A 110 9.24 -19.65 -0.45
C GLY A 110 9.61 -19.34 -1.90
N ARG A 111 8.97 -18.42 -2.57
CA ARG A 111 9.27 -18.06 -3.97
C ARG A 111 10.51 -17.19 -4.14
N GLY A 112 11.18 -16.83 -3.03
CA GLY A 112 12.36 -15.98 -3.07
C GLY A 112 12.01 -14.50 -3.18
N ALA A 113 12.94 -13.72 -3.74
CA ALA A 113 12.80 -12.26 -3.81
C ALA A 113 11.86 -11.83 -4.95
N ALA A 114 11.21 -10.69 -4.76
CA ALA A 114 10.41 -10.08 -5.83
C ALA A 114 11.29 -9.81 -7.07
N PRO A 115 10.77 -10.05 -8.29
CA PRO A 115 11.56 -9.90 -9.52
C PRO A 115 11.74 -8.46 -9.98
N PHE A 116 11.21 -7.48 -9.24
CA PHE A 116 11.21 -6.06 -9.58
C PHE A 116 11.48 -5.21 -8.35
N GLN A 117 11.78 -3.95 -8.58
CA GLN A 117 11.91 -2.94 -7.54
C GLN A 117 10.54 -2.64 -6.93
N SER A 118 10.48 -2.62 -5.60
CA SER A 118 9.25 -2.32 -4.86
C SER A 118 9.30 -0.94 -4.20
N ALA A 119 8.13 -0.39 -3.97
CA ALA A 119 7.96 0.84 -3.19
C ALA A 119 6.83 0.66 -2.18
N ILE A 120 6.95 1.39 -1.06
CA ILE A 120 5.87 1.50 -0.08
C ILE A 120 5.35 2.93 -0.17
N VAL A 121 4.08 3.08 -0.56
CA VAL A 121 3.45 4.40 -0.68
C VAL A 121 2.57 4.64 0.54
N TYR A 122 2.59 5.85 1.06
CA TYR A 122 1.83 6.22 2.23
C TYR A 122 0.82 7.33 1.91
N LEU A 123 -0.45 7.09 2.24
CA LEU A 123 -1.53 8.06 2.14
C LEU A 123 -2.13 8.23 3.53
N GLY A 124 -1.89 9.38 4.15
CA GLY A 124 -2.37 9.67 5.50
C GLY A 124 -1.64 10.84 6.13
N ASP A 125 -1.80 10.98 7.44
CA ASP A 125 -1.27 12.11 8.21
C ASP A 125 -0.25 11.72 9.29
N ARG A 126 0.24 10.47 9.28
CA ARG A 126 1.22 9.98 10.25
C ARG A 126 2.57 9.65 9.62
N LEU A 127 3.06 10.56 8.80
CA LEU A 127 4.32 10.37 8.07
C LEU A 127 5.51 10.08 8.99
N GLY A 128 5.57 10.71 10.15
CA GLY A 128 6.64 10.47 11.12
C GLY A 128 6.68 9.02 11.60
N LYS A 129 5.53 8.44 11.90
CA LYS A 129 5.43 7.03 12.28
C LYS A 129 5.79 6.12 11.11
N PHE A 130 5.31 6.45 9.92
CA PHE A 130 5.64 5.71 8.71
C PHE A 130 7.15 5.66 8.48
N ARG A 131 7.81 6.81 8.54
CA ARG A 131 9.27 6.90 8.39
C ARG A 131 10.00 6.09 9.46
N ARG A 132 9.54 6.18 10.71
CA ARG A 132 10.19 5.48 11.82
C ARG A 132 10.15 3.96 11.64
N ILE A 133 9.01 3.43 11.21
CA ILE A 133 8.82 1.97 11.08
C ILE A 133 9.39 1.44 9.77
N PHE A 134 9.12 2.12 8.65
CA PHE A 134 9.49 1.62 7.33
C PHE A 134 10.80 2.17 6.78
N GLY A 135 11.37 3.20 7.39
CA GLY A 135 12.58 3.86 6.90
C GLY A 135 13.79 2.94 6.72
N LYS A 136 13.86 1.87 7.49
CA LYS A 136 14.93 0.86 7.40
C LYS A 136 14.97 0.11 6.06
N TYR A 137 13.88 0.15 5.28
CA TYR A 137 13.80 -0.58 4.01
C TYR A 137 14.39 0.16 2.82
N GLY A 138 14.61 1.47 2.92
CA GLY A 138 15.13 2.21 1.78
C GLY A 138 15.11 3.72 1.97
N THR A 139 14.91 4.44 0.88
CA THR A 139 14.94 5.91 0.84
C THR A 139 13.53 6.47 0.70
N LEU A 140 13.20 7.40 1.59
CA LEU A 140 11.90 8.10 1.55
C LEU A 140 11.99 9.29 0.59
N TYR A 141 11.05 9.35 -0.34
CA TYR A 141 10.88 10.46 -1.28
C TYR A 141 9.60 11.21 -0.94
N MET A 142 9.71 12.51 -0.91
CA MET A 142 8.60 13.41 -0.58
C MET A 142 8.19 14.20 -1.82
N PRO A 143 6.89 14.36 -2.07
CA PRO A 143 6.47 15.25 -3.15
C PRO A 143 6.82 16.69 -2.81
N VAL A 144 7.28 17.44 -3.82
CA VAL A 144 7.52 18.87 -3.69
C VAL A 144 6.21 19.58 -3.99
N ILE A 145 5.72 20.34 -3.01
CA ILE A 145 4.50 21.14 -3.18
C ILE A 145 4.94 22.56 -3.55
N GLU A 146 4.55 23.02 -4.75
CA GLU A 146 4.78 24.40 -5.15
C GLU A 146 3.79 25.30 -4.45
N VAL A 147 4.32 26.37 -3.82
CA VAL A 147 3.48 27.38 -3.21
C VAL A 147 3.05 28.35 -4.29
N ALA A 148 1.74 28.53 -4.49
CA ALA A 148 1.22 29.52 -5.42
C ALA A 148 1.64 30.92 -4.97
N GLN A 149 2.20 31.68 -5.89
CA GLN A 149 2.61 33.06 -5.66
C GLN A 149 1.50 34.03 -6.05
#